data_09b03db4bbec18e6d0b9e4cd470a6c7c
#
_entry.id   09b03db4bbec18e6d0b9e4cd470a6c7c
#
_cell.length_a   1.000
_cell.length_b   1.000
_cell.length_c   1.000
_cell.angle_alpha   90.00
_cell.angle_beta   90.00
_cell.angle_gamma   90.00
#
_symmetry.space_group_name_H-M   'P 1'
#
loop_
_entity.id
_entity.type
_entity.pdbx_description
1 polymer ?
#
loop_
_entity_poly.entity_id
_entity_poly.type
_entity_poly.pdbx_seq_one_letter_code
_entity_poly.pdbx_strand_id
1 'polypeptide(L)'
;GVAAGTQAGVSGVLIYLALYLFMNVGTFACILSMRRGGRMVESIEDLAGLSRSHPLMAAALAAFMFSMAGVPPLAGFWGKLYVFQAAVGAELYVLAVIGVLASVVSCFYYLRIVKLMYFDDAAEALDRDIGGEMKAVLAVCAAVILLFILVPGPIAGPATAAAASLFGG
;
A
#
# COMPACT_ATOMS: atom_id res chain seq x y z
N GLY A 1 -0.25 -6.07 -16.39
CA GLY A 1 -1.41 -6.96 -16.27
C GLY A 1 -2.33 -6.87 -17.47
N VAL A 2 -2.96 -5.73 -17.72
CA VAL A 2 -3.90 -5.55 -18.85
C VAL A 2 -3.24 -5.85 -20.19
N ALA A 3 -2.01 -5.39 -20.41
CA ALA A 3 -1.25 -5.63 -21.63
C ALA A 3 -1.01 -7.12 -21.94
N ALA A 4 -1.13 -8.00 -20.94
CA ALA A 4 -1.01 -9.44 -21.15
C ALA A 4 -2.19 -10.03 -21.95
N GLY A 5 -3.35 -9.36 -21.99
CA GLY A 5 -4.54 -9.81 -22.71
C GLY A 5 -5.12 -11.14 -22.21
N THR A 6 -4.81 -11.55 -20.99
CA THR A 6 -5.19 -12.83 -20.41
C THR A 6 -6.08 -12.67 -19.18
N GLN A 7 -6.87 -13.67 -18.88
CA GLN A 7 -7.67 -13.72 -17.65
C GLN A 7 -6.80 -13.54 -16.39
N ALA A 8 -5.63 -14.19 -16.33
CA ALA A 8 -4.69 -14.03 -15.24
C ALA A 8 -4.19 -12.59 -15.10
N GLY A 9 -3.95 -11.91 -16.22
CA GLY A 9 -3.56 -10.49 -16.25
C GLY A 9 -4.63 -9.59 -15.69
N VAL A 10 -5.88 -9.77 -16.08
CA VAL A 10 -7.02 -8.98 -15.56
C VAL A 10 -7.26 -9.28 -14.08
N SER A 11 -7.24 -10.55 -13.68
CA SER A 11 -7.36 -10.94 -12.27
C SER A 11 -6.28 -10.27 -11.40
N GLY A 12 -5.02 -10.33 -11.85
CA GLY A 12 -3.90 -9.70 -11.16
C GLY A 12 -4.08 -8.18 -11.01
N VAL A 13 -4.58 -7.50 -12.04
CA VAL A 13 -4.87 -6.06 -11.98
C VAL A 13 -5.98 -5.75 -10.98
N LEU A 14 -7.06 -6.53 -10.97
CA LEU A 14 -8.18 -6.32 -10.04
C LEU A 14 -7.73 -6.51 -8.59
N ILE A 15 -6.95 -7.56 -8.31
CA ILE A 15 -6.36 -7.79 -6.98
C ILE A 15 -5.46 -6.61 -6.61
N TYR A 16 -4.55 -6.20 -7.51
CA TYR A 16 -3.65 -5.08 -7.27
C TYR A 16 -4.41 -3.78 -6.97
N LEU A 17 -5.43 -3.44 -7.74
CA LEU A 17 -6.23 -2.23 -7.54
C LEU A 17 -6.99 -2.25 -6.21
N ALA A 18 -7.56 -3.40 -5.83
CA ALA A 18 -8.23 -3.54 -4.54
C ALA A 18 -7.25 -3.31 -3.38
N LEU A 19 -6.07 -3.94 -3.41
CA LEU A 19 -5.04 -3.76 -2.39
C LEU A 19 -4.50 -2.32 -2.38
N TYR A 20 -4.31 -1.72 -3.55
CA TYR A 20 -3.87 -0.35 -3.71
C TYR A 20 -4.86 0.65 -3.12
N LEU A 21 -6.16 0.38 -3.22
CA LEU A 21 -7.20 1.19 -2.58
C LEU A 21 -6.99 1.24 -1.06
N PHE A 22 -6.84 0.08 -0.40
CA PHE A 22 -6.62 0.03 1.05
C PHE A 22 -5.31 0.69 1.47
N MET A 23 -4.23 0.51 0.73
CA MET A 23 -2.96 1.18 1.00
C MET A 23 -3.08 2.70 0.94
N ASN A 24 -3.76 3.23 -0.09
CA ASN A 24 -3.93 4.67 -0.26
C ASN A 24 -4.89 5.25 0.78
N VAL A 25 -6.06 4.63 0.98
CA VAL A 25 -7.02 5.09 2.00
C VAL A 25 -6.37 5.12 3.39
N GLY A 26 -5.63 4.08 3.76
CA GLY A 26 -4.89 4.03 5.02
C GLY A 26 -3.82 5.12 5.13
N THR A 27 -3.04 5.33 4.07
CA THR A 27 -2.01 6.39 4.03
C THR A 27 -2.63 7.78 4.16
N PHE A 28 -3.68 8.08 3.38
CA PHE A 28 -4.36 9.37 3.45
C PHE A 28 -5.08 9.56 4.79
N ALA A 29 -5.63 8.51 5.39
CA ALA A 29 -6.19 8.57 6.72
C ALA A 29 -5.14 8.97 7.78
N CYS A 30 -3.91 8.47 7.68
CA CYS A 30 -2.79 8.93 8.50
C CYS A 30 -2.53 10.44 8.29
N ILE A 31 -2.34 10.86 7.03
CA ILE A 31 -2.01 12.25 6.67
C ILE A 31 -3.09 13.22 7.15
N LEU A 32 -4.36 12.91 6.89
CA LEU A 32 -5.50 13.75 7.28
C LEU A 32 -5.70 13.83 8.81
N SER A 33 -5.15 12.85 9.54
CA SER A 33 -5.15 12.85 11.00
C SER A 33 -4.03 13.69 11.61
N MET A 34 -3.04 14.11 10.81
CA MET A 34 -1.90 14.87 11.30
C MET A 34 -2.28 16.34 11.51
N ARG A 35 -2.38 16.73 12.77
CA ARG A 35 -2.68 18.11 13.18
C ARG A 35 -1.69 18.60 14.22
N ARG A 36 -1.48 19.90 14.25
CA ARG A 36 -0.67 20.60 15.25
C ARG A 36 -1.40 21.87 15.66
N GLY A 37 -1.83 21.94 16.91
CA GLY A 37 -2.65 23.05 17.40
C GLY A 37 -3.96 23.22 16.60
N GLY A 38 -4.60 22.13 16.18
CA GLY A 38 -5.82 22.11 15.39
C GLY A 38 -5.65 22.41 13.89
N ARG A 39 -4.43 22.75 13.42
CA ARG A 39 -4.12 23.00 12.00
C ARG A 39 -3.58 21.75 11.33
N MET A 40 -3.94 21.52 10.09
CA MET A 40 -3.39 20.42 9.30
C MET A 40 -1.88 20.62 9.06
N VAL A 41 -1.16 19.51 9.11
CA VAL A 41 0.26 19.43 8.85
C VAL A 41 0.45 18.63 7.55
N GLU A 42 1.18 19.20 6.58
CA GLU A 42 1.25 18.66 5.22
C GLU A 42 2.69 18.36 4.76
N SER A 43 3.69 18.79 5.53
CA SER A 43 5.08 18.56 5.17
C SER A 43 5.55 17.16 5.55
N ILE A 44 6.37 16.55 4.68
CA ILE A 44 6.99 15.25 4.95
C ILE A 44 7.94 15.35 6.16
N GLU A 45 8.59 16.47 6.33
CA GLU A 45 9.50 16.75 7.44
C GLU A 45 8.81 16.70 8.81
N ASP A 46 7.52 17.01 8.85
CA ASP A 46 6.72 16.93 10.08
C ASP A 46 6.47 15.48 10.58
N LEU A 47 6.75 14.49 9.74
CA LEU A 47 6.75 13.07 10.11
C LEU A 47 7.99 12.66 10.91
N ALA A 48 9.02 13.52 11.00
CA ALA A 48 10.25 13.17 11.67
C ALA A 48 10.01 12.77 13.14
N GLY A 49 10.51 11.59 13.51
CA GLY A 49 10.35 11.05 14.85
C GLY A 49 8.91 10.70 15.26
N LEU A 50 7.97 10.56 14.31
CA LEU A 50 6.57 10.22 14.58
C LEU A 50 6.43 8.94 15.43
N SER A 51 7.35 8.00 15.29
CA SER A 51 7.37 6.76 16.10
C SER A 51 7.47 7.00 17.61
N ARG A 52 8.04 8.13 18.03
CA ARG A 52 8.19 8.49 19.47
C ARG A 52 6.91 9.11 20.03
N SER A 53 6.22 9.93 19.24
CA SER A 53 5.01 10.66 19.68
C SER A 53 3.71 9.86 19.43
N HIS A 54 3.61 9.17 18.29
CA HIS A 54 2.43 8.41 17.84
C HIS A 54 2.81 7.02 17.29
N PRO A 55 3.27 6.09 18.14
CA PRO A 55 3.85 4.82 17.70
C PRO A 55 2.90 3.96 16.86
N LEU A 56 1.62 3.91 17.18
CA LEU A 56 0.63 3.13 16.43
C LEU A 56 0.37 3.72 15.03
N MET A 57 0.29 5.04 14.92
CA MET A 57 0.13 5.70 13.62
C MET A 57 1.38 5.54 12.77
N ALA A 58 2.56 5.67 13.36
CA ALA A 58 3.83 5.43 12.68
C ALA A 58 3.94 3.98 12.20
N ALA A 59 3.53 3.01 13.00
CA ALA A 59 3.52 1.61 12.62
C ALA A 59 2.55 1.31 11.46
N ALA A 60 1.34 1.87 11.52
CA ALA A 60 0.36 1.72 10.43
C ALA A 60 0.88 2.36 9.12
N LEU A 61 1.38 3.60 9.19
CA LEU A 61 1.93 4.29 8.03
C LEU A 61 3.15 3.56 7.46
N ALA A 62 4.04 3.03 8.32
CA ALA A 62 5.18 2.23 7.88
C ALA A 62 4.72 0.94 7.18
N ALA A 63 3.69 0.26 7.69
CA ALA A 63 3.13 -0.92 7.04
C ALA A 63 2.58 -0.59 5.64
N PHE A 64 1.90 0.55 5.47
CA PHE A 64 1.45 1.00 4.15
C PHE A 64 2.62 1.34 3.23
N MET A 65 3.65 2.04 3.72
CA MET A 65 4.85 2.39 2.94
C MET A 65 5.61 1.13 2.50
N PHE A 66 5.85 0.18 3.39
CA PHE A 66 6.48 -1.10 3.05
C PHE A 66 5.63 -1.91 2.07
N SER A 67 4.31 -1.90 2.22
CA SER A 67 3.42 -2.58 1.30
C SER A 67 3.46 -1.95 -0.10
N MET A 68 3.40 -0.62 -0.21
CA MET A 68 3.54 0.09 -1.48
C MET A 68 4.92 -0.09 -2.11
N ALA A 69 5.97 -0.16 -1.31
CA ALA A 69 7.31 -0.53 -1.77
C ALA A 69 7.35 -1.94 -2.37
N GLY A 70 6.49 -2.84 -1.90
CA GLY A 70 6.43 -4.23 -2.33
C GLY A 70 7.30 -5.15 -1.50
N VAL A 71 7.41 -4.89 -0.20
CA VAL A 71 8.19 -5.72 0.72
C VAL A 71 7.37 -6.93 1.17
N PRO A 72 7.87 -8.17 0.97
CA PRO A 72 7.23 -9.37 1.53
C PRO A 72 7.20 -9.32 3.07
N PRO A 73 6.18 -9.86 3.73
CA PRO A 73 5.04 -10.60 3.22
C PRO A 73 3.77 -9.75 2.94
N LEU A 74 3.90 -8.42 2.85
CA LEU A 74 2.77 -7.50 2.79
C LEU A 74 2.00 -7.60 1.46
N ALA A 75 0.74 -7.16 1.49
CA ALA A 75 -0.21 -7.31 0.39
C ALA A 75 0.28 -6.70 -0.95
N GLY A 76 0.95 -5.56 -0.91
CA GLY A 76 1.46 -4.88 -2.11
C GLY A 76 2.50 -5.69 -2.89
N PHE A 77 3.30 -6.52 -2.21
CA PHE A 77 4.19 -7.46 -2.87
C PHE A 77 3.41 -8.46 -3.73
N TRP A 78 2.38 -9.07 -3.17
CA TRP A 78 1.56 -10.06 -3.87
C TRP A 78 0.80 -9.45 -5.05
N GLY A 79 0.24 -8.25 -4.88
CA GLY A 79 -0.41 -7.54 -5.99
C GLY A 79 0.54 -7.31 -7.17
N LYS A 80 1.77 -6.82 -6.90
CA LYS A 80 2.80 -6.64 -7.93
C LYS A 80 3.21 -7.98 -8.55
N LEU A 81 3.39 -9.01 -7.73
CA LEU A 81 3.82 -10.34 -8.18
C LEU A 81 2.82 -10.91 -9.20
N TYR A 82 1.51 -10.86 -8.93
CA TYR A 82 0.49 -11.35 -9.87
C TYR A 82 0.54 -10.60 -11.21
N VAL A 83 0.69 -9.28 -11.19
CA VAL A 83 0.78 -8.46 -12.41
C VAL A 83 2.02 -8.79 -13.21
N PHE A 84 3.18 -8.95 -12.57
CA PHE A 84 4.43 -9.28 -13.25
C PHE A 84 4.46 -10.72 -13.77
N GLN A 85 3.92 -11.69 -13.01
CA GLN A 85 3.78 -13.06 -13.48
C GLN A 85 2.91 -13.14 -14.75
N ALA A 86 1.81 -12.39 -14.79
CA ALA A 86 0.96 -12.34 -15.98
C ALA A 86 1.70 -11.70 -17.17
N ALA A 87 2.52 -10.68 -16.97
CA ALA A 87 3.32 -10.08 -18.03
C ALA A 87 4.39 -11.04 -18.57
N VAL A 88 5.08 -11.74 -17.68
CA VAL A 88 6.08 -12.76 -18.05
C VAL A 88 5.44 -13.94 -18.77
N GLY A 89 4.29 -14.42 -18.30
CA GLY A 89 3.53 -15.49 -18.93
C GLY A 89 3.00 -15.14 -20.34
N ALA A 90 2.85 -13.84 -20.63
CA ALA A 90 2.52 -13.31 -21.95
C ALA A 90 3.76 -12.91 -22.77
N GLU A 91 4.97 -13.31 -22.35
CA GLU A 91 6.26 -13.00 -22.98
C GLU A 91 6.60 -11.49 -23.07
N LEU A 92 5.93 -10.66 -22.29
CA LEU A 92 6.15 -9.20 -22.23
C LEU A 92 7.35 -8.85 -21.32
N TYR A 93 8.50 -9.47 -21.55
CA TYR A 93 9.68 -9.36 -20.67
C TYR A 93 10.18 -7.93 -20.53
N VAL A 94 10.26 -7.17 -21.62
CA VAL A 94 10.71 -5.78 -21.58
C VAL A 94 9.80 -4.92 -20.70
N LEU A 95 8.49 -5.09 -20.82
CA LEU A 95 7.51 -4.39 -20.02
C LEU A 95 7.60 -4.79 -18.53
N ALA A 96 7.82 -6.07 -18.25
CA ALA A 96 8.01 -6.55 -16.88
C ALA A 96 9.26 -5.95 -16.25
N VAL A 97 10.39 -5.92 -16.97
CA VAL A 97 11.65 -5.30 -16.49
C VAL A 97 11.47 -3.82 -16.21
N ILE A 98 10.87 -3.05 -17.12
CA ILE A 98 10.59 -1.61 -16.92
C ILE A 98 9.72 -1.42 -15.67
N GLY A 99 8.69 -2.23 -15.49
CA GLY A 99 7.79 -2.16 -14.34
C GLY A 99 8.50 -2.46 -13.02
N VAL A 100 9.39 -3.45 -12.99
CA VAL A 100 10.21 -3.77 -11.81
C VAL A 100 11.15 -2.62 -11.48
N LEU A 101 11.86 -2.07 -12.47
CA LEU A 101 12.77 -0.93 -12.28
C LEU A 101 12.01 0.30 -11.74
N ALA A 102 10.85 0.62 -12.30
CA ALA A 102 10.00 1.70 -11.78
C ALA A 102 9.57 1.44 -10.34
N SER A 103 9.28 0.18 -9.97
CA SER A 103 8.95 -0.19 -8.59
C SER A 103 10.13 0.00 -7.63
N VAL A 104 11.36 -0.30 -8.08
CA VAL A 104 12.59 -0.07 -7.29
C VAL A 104 12.79 1.42 -7.02
N VAL A 105 12.60 2.27 -8.04
CA VAL A 105 12.68 3.74 -7.86
C VAL A 105 11.64 4.21 -6.84
N SER A 106 10.39 3.72 -6.95
CA SER A 106 9.32 4.08 -6.00
C SER A 106 9.63 3.63 -4.58
N CYS A 107 10.28 2.48 -4.41
CA CYS A 107 10.69 1.95 -3.10
C CYS A 107 11.55 2.98 -2.33
N PHE A 108 12.45 3.70 -3.01
CA PHE A 108 13.29 4.73 -2.38
C PHE A 108 12.45 5.79 -1.66
N TYR A 109 11.38 6.28 -2.29
CA TYR A 109 10.53 7.32 -1.68
C TYR A 109 9.77 6.81 -0.46
N TYR A 110 9.25 5.59 -0.52
CA TYR A 110 8.53 4.99 0.59
C TYR A 110 9.46 4.70 1.78
N LEU A 111 10.64 4.16 1.53
CA LEU A 111 11.62 3.89 2.58
C LEU A 111 12.18 5.19 3.20
N ARG A 112 12.29 6.27 2.42
CA ARG A 112 12.66 7.59 2.95
C ARG A 112 11.66 8.07 4.01
N ILE A 113 10.36 7.89 3.79
CA ILE A 113 9.33 8.26 4.77
C ILE A 113 9.48 7.41 6.03
N VAL A 114 9.68 6.11 5.90
CA VAL A 114 9.90 5.22 7.06
C VAL A 114 11.14 5.63 7.84
N LYS A 115 12.26 5.91 7.13
CA LYS A 115 13.48 6.39 7.77
C LYS A 115 13.23 7.66 8.58
N LEU A 116 12.55 8.64 8.01
CA LEU A 116 12.22 9.90 8.66
C LEU A 116 11.41 9.70 9.95
N MET A 117 10.39 8.83 9.91
CA MET A 117 9.54 8.55 11.06
C MET A 117 10.25 7.86 12.22
N TYR A 118 11.21 7.00 11.94
CA TYR A 118 11.82 6.13 12.96
C TYR A 118 13.23 6.52 13.38
N PHE A 119 14.00 7.18 12.51
CA PHE A 119 15.43 7.38 12.73
C PHE A 119 15.86 8.85 12.82
N ASP A 120 15.04 9.78 12.33
CA ASP A 120 15.39 11.20 12.38
C ASP A 120 14.92 11.83 13.71
N ASP A 121 15.50 12.96 14.07
CA ASP A 121 15.13 13.69 15.28
C ASP A 121 13.68 14.13 15.22
N ALA A 122 13.00 14.04 16.37
CA ALA A 122 11.58 14.32 16.43
C ALA A 122 11.27 15.78 16.10
N ALA A 123 10.37 16.00 15.13
CA ALA A 123 9.72 17.27 14.92
C ALA A 123 8.79 17.60 16.10
N GLU A 124 8.21 18.80 16.10
CA GLU A 124 7.23 19.19 17.09
C GLU A 124 6.04 18.22 17.12
N ALA A 125 5.62 17.79 18.31
CA ALA A 125 4.62 16.75 18.47
C ALA A 125 3.26 17.13 17.84
N LEU A 126 2.64 16.15 17.17
CA LEU A 126 1.28 16.28 16.64
C LEU A 126 0.24 16.19 17.76
N ASP A 127 -0.97 16.69 17.50
CA ASP A 127 -2.11 16.55 18.39
C ASP A 127 -2.47 15.08 18.60
N ARG A 128 -2.74 14.68 19.84
CA ARG A 128 -2.99 13.27 20.20
C ARG A 128 -4.38 12.76 19.84
N ASP A 129 -5.31 13.65 19.52
CA ASP A 129 -6.69 13.26 19.28
C ASP A 129 -6.94 12.94 17.81
N ILE A 130 -6.94 11.64 17.52
CA ILE A 130 -7.39 11.09 16.24
C ILE A 130 -8.81 10.61 16.46
N GLY A 131 -9.78 11.15 15.74
CA GLY A 131 -11.18 10.75 15.84
C GLY A 131 -11.38 9.23 15.72
N GLY A 132 -12.38 8.70 16.43
CA GLY A 132 -12.65 7.25 16.47
C GLY A 132 -12.87 6.62 15.09
N GLU A 133 -13.55 7.33 14.20
CA GLU A 133 -13.79 6.89 12.82
C GLU A 133 -12.48 6.70 12.05
N MET A 134 -11.55 7.64 12.20
CA MET A 134 -10.26 7.56 11.53
C MET A 134 -9.42 6.39 12.06
N LYS A 135 -9.47 6.14 13.37
CA LYS A 135 -8.81 4.95 13.96
C LYS A 135 -9.39 3.65 13.39
N ALA A 136 -10.71 3.58 13.18
CA ALA A 136 -11.35 2.42 12.58
C ALA A 136 -10.90 2.21 11.13
N VAL A 137 -10.86 3.28 10.32
CA VAL A 137 -10.37 3.21 8.93
C VAL A 137 -8.93 2.71 8.90
N LEU A 138 -8.05 3.27 9.72
CA LEU A 138 -6.65 2.86 9.81
C LEU A 138 -6.51 1.38 10.20
N ALA A 139 -7.27 0.94 11.21
CA ALA A 139 -7.25 -0.44 11.67
C ALA A 139 -7.70 -1.42 10.58
N VAL A 140 -8.78 -1.12 9.87
CA VAL A 140 -9.29 -1.95 8.77
C VAL A 140 -8.26 -2.01 7.63
N CYS A 141 -7.75 -0.87 7.19
CA CYS A 141 -6.76 -0.83 6.11
C CYS A 141 -5.48 -1.60 6.49
N ALA A 142 -4.97 -1.40 7.70
CA ALA A 142 -3.79 -2.10 8.19
C ALA A 142 -4.05 -3.62 8.30
N ALA A 143 -5.21 -4.03 8.81
CA ALA A 143 -5.57 -5.44 8.90
C ALA A 143 -5.62 -6.10 7.52
N VAL A 144 -6.22 -5.47 6.51
CA VAL A 144 -6.24 -6.00 5.15
C VAL A 144 -4.83 -6.18 4.60
N ILE A 145 -3.95 -5.18 4.77
CA ILE A 145 -2.59 -5.23 4.23
C ILE A 145 -1.73 -6.29 4.93
N LEU A 146 -1.88 -6.46 6.24
CA LEU A 146 -1.10 -7.41 7.02
C LEU A 146 -1.61 -8.85 6.90
N LEU A 147 -2.94 -9.02 6.79
CA LEU A 147 -3.56 -10.35 6.81
C LEU A 147 -3.81 -10.94 5.42
N PHE A 148 -3.63 -10.18 4.35
CA PHE A 148 -3.90 -10.65 2.98
C PHE A 148 -3.20 -11.97 2.65
N ILE A 149 -1.95 -12.16 3.09
CA ILE A 149 -1.19 -13.39 2.83
C ILE A 149 -1.86 -14.62 3.47
N LEU A 150 -2.50 -14.44 4.63
CA LEU A 150 -3.16 -15.53 5.37
C LEU A 150 -4.56 -15.81 4.82
N VAL A 151 -5.26 -14.76 4.38
CA VAL A 151 -6.65 -14.83 3.94
C VAL A 151 -6.84 -14.04 2.63
N PRO A 152 -6.30 -14.51 1.50
CA PRO A 152 -6.46 -13.81 0.21
C PRO A 152 -7.86 -13.92 -0.39
N GLY A 153 -8.63 -14.94 0.02
CA GLY A 153 -9.92 -15.32 -0.57
C GLY A 153 -10.92 -14.17 -0.77
N PRO A 154 -11.17 -13.31 0.23
CA PRO A 154 -12.14 -12.22 0.11
C PRO A 154 -11.83 -11.21 -1.01
N ILE A 155 -10.57 -11.05 -1.40
CA ILE A 155 -10.15 -10.15 -2.50
C ILE A 155 -9.85 -10.94 -3.77
N ALA A 156 -9.07 -12.01 -3.66
CA ALA A 156 -8.65 -12.78 -4.83
C ALA A 156 -9.80 -13.54 -5.49
N GLY A 157 -10.74 -14.08 -4.69
CA GLY A 157 -11.89 -14.83 -5.22
C GLY A 157 -12.77 -13.99 -6.15
N PRO A 158 -13.36 -12.88 -5.67
CA PRO A 158 -14.15 -11.98 -6.51
C PRO A 158 -13.39 -11.42 -7.71
N ALA A 159 -12.11 -11.07 -7.55
CA ALA A 159 -11.28 -10.58 -8.65
C ALA A 159 -11.10 -11.62 -9.75
N THR A 160 -10.87 -12.88 -9.38
CA THR A 160 -10.74 -13.98 -10.35
C THR A 160 -12.07 -14.28 -11.04
N ALA A 161 -13.18 -14.28 -10.29
CA ALA A 161 -14.52 -14.47 -10.86
C ALA A 161 -14.90 -13.34 -11.84
N ALA A 162 -14.61 -12.09 -11.48
CA ALA A 162 -14.83 -10.94 -12.36
C ALA A 162 -13.96 -11.00 -13.63
N ALA A 163 -12.69 -11.42 -13.50
CA ALA A 163 -11.83 -11.63 -14.66
C ALA A 163 -12.39 -12.74 -15.57
N ALA A 164 -12.86 -13.87 -15.00
CA ALA A 164 -13.41 -14.97 -15.77
C ALA A 164 -14.63 -14.56 -16.60
N SER A 165 -15.50 -13.69 -16.08
CA SER A 165 -16.68 -13.21 -16.80
C SER A 165 -16.34 -12.40 -18.08
N LEU A 166 -15.15 -11.84 -18.17
CA LEU A 166 -14.69 -11.09 -19.37
C LEU A 166 -14.14 -12.00 -20.46
N PHE A 167 -13.78 -13.26 -20.15
CA PHE A 167 -13.17 -14.21 -21.08
C PHE A 167 -14.05 -15.44 -21.32
N GLY A 168 -15.20 -15.55 -20.64
CA GLY A 168 -16.12 -16.69 -20.70
C GLY A 168 -17.34 -16.48 -21.60
N GLY A 169 -17.21 -15.62 -22.63
CA GLY A 169 -18.25 -15.42 -23.66
C GLY A 169 -18.06 -16.35 -24.85
#